data_a60b15a151dcfa6de933d7e730ce7da0
#
_entry.id   a60b15a151dcfa6de933d7e730ce7da0
#
_cell.length_a   1.000
_cell.length_b   1.000
_cell.length_c   1.000
_cell.angle_alpha   90.00
_cell.angle_beta   90.00
_cell.angle_gamma   90.00
#
_symmetry.space_group_name_H-M   'P 1'
#
loop_
_entity.id
_entity.type
_entity.pdbx_description
1 polymer ?
#
loop_
_entity_poly.entity_id
_entity_poly.type
_entity_poly.pdbx_seq_one_letter_code
_entity_poly.pdbx_strand_id
1 'polypeptide(L)'
;MRKMKSRVLAVLMAAGMIFTAQGMTVLAGTTGIGAAKTASQTGGPGEVKQDIGTVTVDDTQETSGETGQNTGSQENAGGTVQPSGQDPLQVNYSVYFRNQGWSNPAADNQALSASSESWVTSMKANLINIPSGAQIGVRYKVNLSGTGWLDWKADGVENGGASAEKPLEAIAMELTGSSAASYDLYYKVYQNGSWTDWAVNGATAGTEGAGLRVDGIKASITAKDAGAPAETASSTVDPSKPMIALTFDDGPRASVTNRILDSLSQYGGRATFFMVGTNVPHNGDVIRRMVAQGCEVANHTNDHKYISKLSSDGIVSQVSAVNQKVAAVCGVSPVVMRPPGGYVDAHSLSVLGSMGMPAIMWSIDTRDWQHRNAQRTIDTVLDQVKDGDIILMHDIYEPTAQAAEVLIPELTARGYQLVTVSELASFRGGIQPGHKYSQFR
;
A
#
# COMPACT_ATOMS: atom_id res chain seq x y z
N MET A 1 53.02 -15.01 -36.66
CA MET A 1 53.49 -13.72 -37.22
C MET A 1 52.63 -12.59 -36.73
N ARG A 2 53.29 -11.59 -36.20
CA ARG A 2 53.02 -10.20 -35.84
C ARG A 2 52.00 -9.93 -34.73
N LYS A 3 52.52 -9.72 -33.63
CA LYS A 3 52.61 -8.71 -32.57
C LYS A 3 52.28 -7.27 -33.03
N MET A 4 51.47 -6.58 -32.24
CA MET A 4 51.65 -5.15 -31.81
C MET A 4 50.62 -4.89 -30.71
N LYS A 5 50.94 -4.66 -29.55
CA LYS A 5 51.56 -3.75 -28.59
C LYS A 5 51.07 -2.30 -28.69
N SER A 6 50.64 -1.82 -27.52
CA SER A 6 50.81 -0.46 -26.98
C SER A 6 49.61 0.47 -27.11
N ARG A 7 49.18 1.31 -26.17
CA ARG A 7 49.82 1.90 -24.97
C ARG A 7 48.77 2.52 -24.05
N VAL A 8 49.05 2.46 -22.79
CA VAL A 8 48.56 3.25 -21.63
C VAL A 8 48.66 4.74 -21.92
N LEU A 9 47.67 5.51 -21.46
CA LEU A 9 47.89 6.85 -20.93
C LEU A 9 46.91 7.19 -19.82
N ALA A 10 47.44 7.29 -18.59
CA ALA A 10 46.79 7.88 -17.43
C ALA A 10 47.00 9.41 -17.48
N VAL A 11 45.97 10.15 -17.14
CA VAL A 11 46.09 11.56 -16.72
C VAL A 11 45.32 11.75 -15.45
N LEU A 12 46.08 11.91 -14.35
CA LEU A 12 45.67 12.57 -13.13
C LEU A 12 45.58 14.07 -13.37
N MET A 13 44.52 14.72 -12.95
CA MET A 13 44.54 16.11 -12.53
C MET A 13 43.71 16.26 -11.26
N ALA A 14 44.43 16.51 -10.19
CA ALA A 14 43.89 17.05 -8.96
C ALA A 14 43.90 18.60 -9.08
N ALA A 15 42.82 19.24 -8.67
CA ALA A 15 42.84 20.63 -8.30
C ALA A 15 41.85 20.85 -7.15
N GLY A 16 42.41 21.06 -5.98
CA GLY A 16 41.70 21.58 -4.82
C GLY A 16 41.43 23.07 -4.96
N MET A 17 40.35 23.53 -4.37
CA MET A 17 40.15 24.94 -4.00
C MET A 17 39.41 25.01 -2.67
N ILE A 18 40.05 25.54 -1.80
CA ILE A 18 40.10 26.31 -0.60
C ILE A 18 38.80 27.08 -0.32
N PHE A 19 38.32 26.87 0.93
CA PHE A 19 37.33 27.68 1.63
C PHE A 19 37.87 29.12 1.88
N THR A 20 37.00 30.11 1.69
CA THR A 20 37.05 31.35 2.45
C THR A 20 35.64 31.75 2.89
N ALA A 21 35.50 31.86 4.18
CA ALA A 21 34.36 32.47 4.87
C ALA A 21 34.65 33.98 5.08
N GLN A 22 33.66 34.83 4.79
CA GLN A 22 33.47 36.19 5.31
C GLN A 22 32.01 36.52 5.05
N GLY A 23 31.18 37.05 5.90
CA GLY A 23 31.33 37.88 7.06
C GLY A 23 30.02 38.68 7.13
N MET A 24 29.41 38.74 8.28
CA MET A 24 28.18 39.47 8.64
C MET A 24 28.18 40.93 8.18
N THR A 25 26.98 41.44 7.80
CA THR A 25 26.55 42.77 8.28
C THR A 25 25.02 42.84 8.34
N VAL A 26 24.53 43.14 9.54
CA VAL A 26 23.16 43.54 9.88
C VAL A 26 23.01 45.00 9.55
N LEU A 27 21.93 45.41 8.90
CA LEU A 27 21.44 46.78 8.99
C LEU A 27 19.91 46.80 9.08
N ALA A 28 19.43 47.29 10.19
CA ALA A 28 18.04 47.67 10.41
C ALA A 28 17.78 49.05 9.82
N GLY A 29 16.58 49.24 9.28
CA GLY A 29 16.14 50.55 8.80
C GLY A 29 14.63 50.58 8.69
N THR A 30 14.03 51.40 9.49
CA THR A 30 12.64 51.67 9.79
C THR A 30 11.94 52.55 8.76
N THR A 31 10.59 52.40 8.74
CA THR A 31 9.52 53.40 8.48
C THR A 31 9.16 53.77 7.03
N GLY A 32 7.81 53.73 6.81
CA GLY A 32 7.17 54.45 5.72
C GLY A 32 5.73 53.99 5.46
N ILE A 33 4.79 54.69 6.10
CA ILE A 33 3.35 54.65 5.97
C ILE A 33 2.93 55.11 4.56
N GLY A 34 1.96 54.44 3.94
CA GLY A 34 1.29 54.96 2.75
C GLY A 34 0.03 54.16 2.40
N ALA A 35 -1.08 54.77 2.74
CA ALA A 35 -2.44 54.24 2.46
C ALA A 35 -2.93 54.63 1.05
N ALA A 36 -3.86 53.84 0.58
CA ALA A 36 -5.03 54.13 -0.25
C ALA A 36 -5.06 53.53 -1.66
N LYS A 37 -6.05 52.80 -1.91
CA LYS A 37 -7.36 52.86 -2.57
C LYS A 37 -7.55 51.84 -3.68
N THR A 38 -8.52 50.97 -3.44
CA THR A 38 -9.71 50.59 -4.26
C THR A 38 -9.59 50.38 -5.76
N ALA A 39 -9.95 49.15 -6.18
CA ALA A 39 -11.02 48.79 -7.12
C ALA A 39 -11.00 47.25 -7.23
N SER A 40 -12.00 46.52 -6.80
CA SER A 40 -13.32 46.25 -7.37
C SER A 40 -13.32 45.25 -8.51
N GLN A 41 -13.99 44.12 -8.20
CA GLN A 41 -14.72 43.24 -9.13
C GLN A 41 -13.92 42.14 -9.81
N THR A 42 -14.35 40.87 -9.90
CA THR A 42 -15.68 40.21 -9.75
C THR A 42 -15.52 38.70 -9.84
N GLY A 43 -16.38 37.95 -9.17
CA GLY A 43 -16.81 36.65 -9.68
C GLY A 43 -16.16 35.42 -9.05
N GLY A 44 -16.56 35.08 -7.82
CA GLY A 44 -16.45 33.72 -7.32
C GLY A 44 -17.63 32.89 -7.77
N PRO A 45 -17.47 31.59 -8.06
CA PRO A 45 -18.62 30.69 -8.22
C PRO A 45 -19.17 30.29 -6.86
N GLY A 46 -20.51 30.23 -6.80
CA GLY A 46 -21.31 30.11 -5.60
C GLY A 46 -21.06 28.90 -4.72
N GLU A 47 -21.23 29.13 -3.43
CA GLU A 47 -21.41 28.10 -2.41
C GLU A 47 -22.65 27.26 -2.72
N VAL A 48 -22.45 25.98 -2.98
CA VAL A 48 -23.52 24.98 -2.94
C VAL A 48 -23.54 24.42 -1.51
N LYS A 49 -24.53 24.82 -0.74
CA LYS A 49 -24.88 24.21 0.56
C LYS A 49 -25.30 22.78 0.30
N GLN A 50 -24.57 21.83 0.89
CA GLN A 50 -25.01 20.45 0.99
C GLN A 50 -26.08 20.35 2.09
N ASP A 51 -27.28 20.00 1.67
CA ASP A 51 -28.39 19.64 2.54
C ASP A 51 -28.16 18.23 3.07
N ILE A 52 -27.83 18.12 4.35
CA ILE A 52 -27.70 16.85 5.05
C ILE A 52 -29.10 16.45 5.49
N GLY A 53 -29.78 15.66 4.68
CA GLY A 53 -31.02 15.03 5.06
C GLY A 53 -30.80 14.02 6.20
N THR A 54 -31.26 14.35 7.38
CA THR A 54 -31.42 13.44 8.52
C THR A 54 -32.50 12.42 8.17
N VAL A 55 -32.11 11.16 8.05
CA VAL A 55 -33.06 10.04 7.99
C VAL A 55 -33.38 9.61 9.42
N THR A 56 -34.57 9.92 9.86
CA THR A 56 -35.17 9.34 11.08
C THR A 56 -35.63 7.92 10.81
N VAL A 57 -35.12 6.99 11.59
CA VAL A 57 -35.57 5.59 11.60
C VAL A 57 -36.81 5.53 12.49
N ASP A 58 -37.92 5.11 11.92
CA ASP A 58 -39.15 4.81 12.62
C ASP A 58 -39.17 3.33 13.03
N ASP A 59 -39.33 3.11 14.31
CA ASP A 59 -39.31 1.81 14.99
C ASP A 59 -40.76 1.37 15.22
N THR A 60 -41.25 0.40 14.45
CA THR A 60 -42.49 -0.29 14.83
C THR A 60 -42.36 -1.81 14.69
N GLN A 61 -42.39 -2.43 15.85
CA GLN A 61 -42.60 -3.86 16.07
C GLN A 61 -43.96 -4.30 15.52
N GLU A 62 -44.00 -5.47 14.91
CA GLU A 62 -45.11 -6.40 15.08
C GLU A 62 -44.66 -7.86 15.03
N THR A 63 -45.11 -8.55 16.09
CA THR A 63 -44.97 -9.99 16.35
C THR A 63 -46.08 -10.78 15.66
N SER A 64 -45.77 -11.92 15.05
CA SER A 64 -46.63 -13.11 15.15
C SER A 64 -45.91 -14.34 14.63
N GLY A 65 -45.94 -15.39 15.41
CA GLY A 65 -45.37 -16.69 15.15
C GLY A 65 -46.21 -17.55 14.26
N GLU A 66 -45.57 -18.59 13.78
CA GLU A 66 -46.20 -19.93 13.65
C GLU A 66 -45.14 -21.04 13.47
N THR A 67 -45.40 -22.12 14.16
CA THR A 67 -44.66 -23.35 14.27
C THR A 67 -44.78 -24.22 13.02
N GLY A 68 -43.71 -24.88 12.61
CA GLY A 68 -43.73 -25.95 11.62
C GLY A 68 -42.50 -26.84 11.69
N GLN A 69 -42.64 -27.95 12.40
CA GLN A 69 -41.67 -29.06 12.38
C GLN A 69 -41.57 -29.65 10.98
N ASN A 70 -40.39 -29.95 10.51
CA ASN A 70 -40.15 -31.11 9.67
C ASN A 70 -38.75 -31.70 9.87
N THR A 71 -38.77 -32.98 10.21
CA THR A 71 -37.64 -33.85 10.44
C THR A 71 -37.06 -34.32 9.11
N GLY A 72 -35.74 -34.32 8.96
CA GLY A 72 -35.06 -34.94 7.84
C GLY A 72 -33.55 -35.00 8.08
N SER A 73 -33.12 -36.14 8.63
CA SER A 73 -31.70 -36.45 8.85
C SER A 73 -30.96 -36.60 7.53
N GLN A 74 -29.81 -35.94 7.39
CA GLN A 74 -28.68 -36.46 6.62
C GLN A 74 -27.37 -36.00 7.24
N GLU A 75 -26.63 -37.00 7.69
CA GLU A 75 -25.22 -36.85 8.08
C GLU A 75 -24.41 -36.41 6.86
N ASN A 76 -23.57 -35.41 7.05
CA ASN A 76 -22.37 -35.25 6.23
C ASN A 76 -21.21 -34.68 6.99
N ALA A 77 -20.11 -35.30 6.78
CA ALA A 77 -18.74 -35.18 7.23
C ALA A 77 -18.28 -33.84 7.78
N GLY A 78 -17.46 -33.94 8.84
CA GLY A 78 -16.82 -32.90 9.60
C GLY A 78 -16.03 -31.89 8.77
N GLY A 79 -16.60 -30.72 8.64
CA GLY A 79 -15.87 -29.48 8.46
C GLY A 79 -15.92 -28.74 9.79
N THR A 80 -14.78 -28.49 10.40
CA THR A 80 -14.67 -27.60 11.56
C THR A 80 -15.15 -26.22 11.15
N VAL A 81 -16.38 -25.89 11.52
CA VAL A 81 -16.95 -24.55 11.37
C VAL A 81 -16.21 -23.66 12.37
N GLN A 82 -15.34 -22.81 11.86
CA GLN A 82 -14.72 -21.73 12.63
C GLN A 82 -15.84 -20.75 13.06
N PRO A 83 -15.84 -20.24 14.30
CA PRO A 83 -16.84 -19.28 14.73
C PRO A 83 -16.81 -18.03 13.85
N SER A 84 -17.92 -17.68 13.26
CA SER A 84 -18.10 -16.48 12.46
C SER A 84 -17.84 -15.23 13.31
N GLY A 85 -16.73 -14.52 13.03
CA GLY A 85 -16.45 -13.22 13.62
C GLY A 85 -15.00 -12.88 13.98
N GLN A 86 -14.05 -13.80 13.83
CA GLN A 86 -12.64 -13.51 14.08
C GLN A 86 -11.83 -13.63 12.79
N ASP A 87 -11.03 -12.59 12.50
CA ASP A 87 -10.12 -12.63 11.36
C ASP A 87 -9.17 -13.83 11.44
N PRO A 88 -8.78 -14.42 10.31
CA PRO A 88 -7.84 -15.54 10.31
C PRO A 88 -6.49 -15.12 10.89
N LEU A 89 -5.83 -16.08 11.57
CA LEU A 89 -4.44 -15.92 12.00
C LEU A 89 -3.56 -15.59 10.79
N GLN A 90 -2.71 -14.58 10.90
CA GLN A 90 -1.82 -14.15 9.83
C GLN A 90 -0.40 -13.92 10.32
N VAL A 91 0.58 -14.11 9.42
CA VAL A 91 1.95 -13.64 9.63
C VAL A 91 2.10 -12.23 9.06
N ASN A 92 2.59 -11.31 9.90
CA ASN A 92 2.92 -9.95 9.53
C ASN A 92 4.45 -9.81 9.52
N TYR A 93 5.03 -9.28 8.45
CA TYR A 93 6.48 -9.20 8.29
C TYR A 93 6.94 -7.93 7.58
N SER A 94 8.16 -7.52 7.90
CA SER A 94 8.85 -6.40 7.26
C SER A 94 10.28 -6.81 6.95
N VAL A 95 10.85 -6.20 5.92
CA VAL A 95 12.24 -6.38 5.54
C VAL A 95 12.97 -5.04 5.48
N TYR A 96 14.26 -5.06 5.74
CA TYR A 96 15.12 -3.91 5.51
C TYR A 96 15.76 -4.05 4.14
N PHE A 97 15.46 -3.09 3.26
CA PHE A 97 16.08 -2.98 1.96
C PHE A 97 17.30 -2.07 2.02
N ARG A 98 18.43 -2.54 1.53
CA ARG A 98 19.65 -1.73 1.42
C ARG A 98 19.33 -0.42 0.69
N ASN A 99 19.79 0.70 1.25
CA ASN A 99 19.58 2.06 0.73
C ASN A 99 18.12 2.57 0.72
N GLN A 100 17.14 1.77 1.18
CA GLN A 100 15.72 2.18 1.22
C GLN A 100 15.14 2.15 2.65
N GLY A 101 15.76 1.39 3.57
CA GLY A 101 15.26 1.25 4.93
C GLY A 101 14.22 0.13 5.09
N TRP A 102 13.51 0.16 6.22
CA TRP A 102 12.45 -0.80 6.51
C TRP A 102 11.26 -0.61 5.58
N SER A 103 10.78 -1.73 5.02
CA SER A 103 9.49 -1.76 4.32
C SER A 103 8.34 -1.49 5.29
N ASN A 104 7.20 -1.09 4.74
CA ASN A 104 5.95 -1.27 5.47
C ASN A 104 5.75 -2.75 5.78
N PRO A 105 5.03 -3.07 6.89
CA PRO A 105 4.62 -4.43 7.15
C PRO A 105 3.75 -4.97 6.02
N ALA A 106 3.99 -6.21 5.63
CA ALA A 106 3.13 -7.01 4.76
C ALA A 106 2.47 -8.11 5.57
N ALA A 107 1.24 -8.44 5.28
CA ALA A 107 0.54 -9.58 5.84
C ALA A 107 0.45 -10.72 4.80
N ASP A 108 -0.04 -11.85 5.23
CA ASP A 108 -0.16 -13.10 4.47
C ASP A 108 -0.17 -12.95 2.94
N ASN A 109 0.75 -13.63 2.28
CA ASN A 109 0.90 -13.73 0.83
C ASN A 109 1.20 -12.41 0.08
N GLN A 110 1.41 -11.30 0.76
CA GLN A 110 1.84 -10.04 0.14
C GLN A 110 3.35 -10.07 -0.14
N ALA A 111 3.76 -9.68 -1.34
CA ALA A 111 5.16 -9.64 -1.69
C ALA A 111 5.83 -8.35 -1.17
N LEU A 112 6.98 -8.50 -0.51
CA LEU A 112 7.93 -7.40 -0.30
C LEU A 112 9.08 -7.60 -1.27
N SER A 113 9.29 -6.66 -2.19
CA SER A 113 10.34 -6.74 -3.21
C SER A 113 11.16 -5.45 -3.26
N ALA A 114 12.47 -5.61 -3.43
CA ALA A 114 13.40 -4.52 -3.61
C ALA A 114 13.32 -3.94 -5.03
N SER A 115 13.74 -2.69 -5.19
CA SER A 115 14.10 -2.14 -6.50
C SER A 115 15.37 -2.81 -7.05
N SER A 116 15.64 -2.65 -8.35
CA SER A 116 16.75 -3.35 -9.05
C SER A 116 18.14 -3.16 -8.43
N GLU A 117 18.38 -2.07 -7.70
CA GLU A 117 19.68 -1.74 -7.08
C GLU A 117 19.71 -1.99 -5.56
N SER A 118 18.67 -2.61 -5.02
CA SER A 118 18.53 -2.90 -3.61
C SER A 118 18.34 -4.39 -3.36
N TRP A 119 18.50 -4.81 -2.13
CA TRP A 119 18.31 -6.20 -1.68
C TRP A 119 17.95 -6.24 -0.19
N VAL A 120 17.47 -7.37 0.27
CA VAL A 120 17.12 -7.58 1.67
C VAL A 120 18.38 -7.83 2.50
N THR A 121 18.53 -7.08 3.61
CA THR A 121 19.64 -7.25 4.56
C THR A 121 19.17 -7.67 5.94
N SER A 122 17.89 -7.50 6.25
CA SER A 122 17.30 -7.85 7.56
C SER A 122 15.81 -8.12 7.42
N MET A 123 15.23 -8.88 8.35
CA MET A 123 13.80 -9.10 8.45
C MET A 123 13.31 -9.11 9.89
N LYS A 124 12.02 -8.89 10.07
CA LYS A 124 11.28 -9.15 11.31
C LYS A 124 9.88 -9.66 10.96
N ALA A 125 9.34 -10.54 11.82
CA ALA A 125 8.00 -11.08 11.64
C ALA A 125 7.32 -11.30 13.00
N ASN A 126 5.99 -11.11 13.02
CA ASN A 126 5.14 -11.41 14.18
C ASN A 126 3.79 -11.95 13.69
N LEU A 127 3.00 -12.51 14.57
CA LEU A 127 1.64 -12.95 14.27
C LEU A 127 0.63 -11.86 14.62
N ILE A 128 -0.43 -11.79 13.83
CA ILE A 128 -1.61 -10.94 14.08
C ILE A 128 -2.87 -11.80 14.03
N ASN A 129 -3.95 -11.29 14.61
CA ASN A 129 -5.25 -12.00 14.71
C ASN A 129 -5.13 -13.36 15.42
N ILE A 130 -4.32 -13.43 16.46
CA ILE A 130 -4.12 -14.66 17.24
C ILE A 130 -5.46 -15.05 17.88
N PRO A 131 -5.98 -16.28 17.64
CA PRO A 131 -7.22 -16.73 18.26
C PRO A 131 -7.14 -16.68 19.79
N SER A 132 -8.23 -16.27 20.43
CA SER A 132 -8.28 -16.19 21.89
C SER A 132 -7.92 -17.53 22.54
N GLY A 133 -6.96 -17.50 23.47
CA GLY A 133 -6.46 -18.68 24.15
C GLY A 133 -5.42 -19.50 23.38
N ALA A 134 -5.14 -19.20 22.13
CA ALA A 134 -4.08 -19.88 21.38
C ALA A 134 -2.70 -19.52 21.91
N GLN A 135 -1.88 -20.55 22.13
CA GLN A 135 -0.46 -20.42 22.47
C GLN A 135 0.34 -20.61 21.18
N ILE A 136 0.61 -19.51 20.47
CA ILE A 136 1.28 -19.52 19.16
C ILE A 136 2.14 -18.29 18.98
N GLY A 137 3.34 -18.48 18.44
CA GLY A 137 4.28 -17.43 18.05
C GLY A 137 4.98 -17.80 16.75
N VAL A 138 5.85 -16.95 16.25
CA VAL A 138 6.68 -17.18 15.07
C VAL A 138 8.14 -16.94 15.39
N ARG A 139 9.02 -17.84 14.92
CA ARG A 139 10.47 -17.60 14.93
C ARG A 139 11.05 -17.74 13.53
N TYR A 140 12.16 -17.09 13.31
CA TYR A 140 12.82 -17.03 12.00
C TYR A 140 14.31 -16.82 12.15
N LYS A 141 15.06 -17.33 11.18
CA LYS A 141 16.48 -17.09 11.03
C LYS A 141 16.81 -16.74 9.59
N VAL A 142 17.94 -16.09 9.40
CA VAL A 142 18.42 -15.64 8.10
C VAL A 142 19.83 -16.10 7.85
N ASN A 143 20.15 -16.40 6.60
CA ASN A 143 21.50 -16.67 6.12
C ASN A 143 22.03 -15.41 5.45
N LEU A 144 23.14 -14.87 5.98
CA LEU A 144 23.82 -13.70 5.45
C LEU A 144 25.01 -14.12 4.58
N SER A 145 25.13 -13.51 3.39
CA SER A 145 26.22 -13.76 2.48
C SER A 145 27.59 -13.63 3.17
N GLY A 146 28.41 -14.67 3.03
CA GLY A 146 29.74 -14.75 3.63
C GLY A 146 29.78 -14.79 5.17
N THR A 147 28.62 -14.96 5.84
CA THR A 147 28.53 -15.12 7.30
C THR A 147 27.87 -16.45 7.66
N GLY A 148 26.86 -16.88 6.87
CA GLY A 148 26.06 -18.06 7.13
C GLY A 148 24.81 -17.75 7.98
N TRP A 149 24.23 -18.79 8.56
CA TRP A 149 23.01 -18.69 9.39
C TRP A 149 23.27 -17.95 10.70
N LEU A 150 22.40 -16.96 10.97
CA LEU A 150 22.29 -16.33 12.28
C LEU A 150 21.35 -17.13 13.19
N ASP A 151 21.41 -16.85 14.50
CA ASP A 151 20.53 -17.47 15.49
C ASP A 151 19.06 -17.13 15.24
N TRP A 152 18.17 -18.01 15.68
CA TRP A 152 16.74 -17.79 15.66
C TRP A 152 16.34 -16.54 16.45
N LYS A 153 15.48 -15.70 15.88
CA LYS A 153 14.77 -14.60 16.52
C LYS A 153 13.27 -14.88 16.48
N ALA A 154 12.50 -14.20 17.33
CA ALA A 154 11.06 -14.44 17.44
C ALA A 154 10.28 -13.11 17.52
N ASP A 155 9.03 -13.16 17.15
CA ASP A 155 7.97 -12.20 17.48
C ASP A 155 8.37 -10.72 17.36
N GLY A 156 8.78 -10.32 16.16
CA GLY A 156 9.10 -8.93 15.79
C GLY A 156 10.54 -8.49 16.06
N VAL A 157 11.40 -9.36 16.64
CA VAL A 157 12.82 -9.03 16.84
C VAL A 157 13.57 -9.08 15.52
N GLU A 158 14.33 -8.03 15.19
CA GLU A 158 15.13 -7.98 13.97
C GLU A 158 16.12 -9.15 13.87
N ASN A 159 16.21 -9.75 12.69
CA ASN A 159 17.22 -10.75 12.35
C ASN A 159 17.89 -10.36 11.01
N GLY A 160 19.23 -10.28 11.04
CA GLY A 160 20.04 -9.77 9.93
C GLY A 160 20.88 -8.59 10.38
N GLY A 161 21.15 -7.67 9.48
CA GLY A 161 21.90 -6.45 9.77
C GLY A 161 21.33 -5.29 8.97
N ALA A 162 20.43 -4.50 9.56
CA ALA A 162 19.79 -3.35 8.90
C ALA A 162 20.80 -2.33 8.35
N SER A 163 21.98 -2.23 8.97
CA SER A 163 23.08 -1.38 8.49
C SER A 163 24.13 -2.15 7.67
N ALA A 164 23.92 -3.45 7.42
CA ALA A 164 24.91 -4.29 6.75
C ALA A 164 24.83 -4.14 5.22
N GLU A 165 25.99 -4.13 4.58
CA GLU A 165 26.13 -4.23 3.13
C GLU A 165 25.81 -5.63 2.59
N LYS A 166 25.73 -6.63 3.47
CA LYS A 166 25.59 -8.04 3.11
C LYS A 166 24.13 -8.41 2.84
N PRO A 167 23.83 -8.97 1.66
CA PRO A 167 22.49 -9.47 1.36
C PRO A 167 22.16 -10.72 2.18
N LEU A 168 20.87 -10.98 2.39
CA LEU A 168 20.39 -12.31 2.72
C LEU A 168 20.52 -13.22 1.50
N GLU A 169 20.85 -14.50 1.75
CA GLU A 169 20.86 -15.56 0.74
C GLU A 169 19.73 -16.57 0.95
N ALA A 170 19.29 -16.75 2.19
CA ALA A 170 18.19 -17.63 2.53
C ALA A 170 17.52 -17.22 3.84
N ILE A 171 16.29 -17.71 4.04
CA ILE A 171 15.54 -17.58 5.29
C ILE A 171 14.95 -18.92 5.70
N ALA A 172 14.68 -19.09 6.99
CA ALA A 172 13.84 -20.17 7.52
C ALA A 172 12.92 -19.61 8.59
N MET A 173 11.65 -20.02 8.58
CA MET A 173 10.61 -19.54 9.50
C MET A 173 9.78 -20.72 10.00
N GLU A 174 9.35 -20.69 11.26
CA GLU A 174 8.45 -21.71 11.81
C GLU A 174 7.56 -21.14 12.91
N LEU A 175 6.42 -21.78 13.10
CA LEU A 175 5.51 -21.47 14.20
C LEU A 175 5.99 -22.14 15.50
N THR A 176 5.72 -21.52 16.64
CA THR A 176 6.06 -22.00 17.97
C THR A 176 4.81 -22.06 18.86
N GLY A 177 4.91 -22.81 19.98
CA GLY A 177 3.80 -22.95 20.92
C GLY A 177 2.89 -24.14 20.62
N SER A 178 2.02 -24.48 21.57
CA SER A 178 1.18 -25.69 21.52
C SER A 178 0.13 -25.65 20.40
N SER A 179 -0.30 -24.47 19.97
CA SER A 179 -1.27 -24.30 18.90
C SER A 179 -0.63 -24.30 17.49
N ALA A 180 0.70 -24.32 17.38
CA ALA A 180 1.41 -24.31 16.10
C ALA A 180 1.04 -25.51 15.20
N ALA A 181 0.77 -26.67 15.81
CA ALA A 181 0.40 -27.89 15.09
C ALA A 181 -0.90 -27.79 14.26
N SER A 182 -1.71 -26.75 14.50
CA SER A 182 -2.97 -26.53 13.76
C SER A 182 -2.78 -25.70 12.48
N TYR A 183 -1.57 -25.28 12.16
CA TYR A 183 -1.27 -24.38 11.06
C TYR A 183 -0.01 -24.80 10.33
N ASP A 184 0.11 -24.33 9.08
CA ASP A 184 1.33 -24.38 8.28
C ASP A 184 1.77 -22.95 7.95
N LEU A 185 3.07 -22.65 8.13
CA LEU A 185 3.69 -21.39 7.75
C LEU A 185 4.49 -21.60 6.47
N TYR A 186 3.99 -21.07 5.37
CA TYR A 186 4.64 -21.07 4.06
C TYR A 186 5.40 -19.76 3.85
N TYR A 187 6.57 -19.84 3.21
CA TYR A 187 7.35 -18.66 2.83
C TYR A 187 8.26 -18.97 1.65
N LYS A 188 8.62 -17.93 0.92
CA LYS A 188 9.53 -18.02 -0.23
C LYS A 188 10.27 -16.70 -0.42
N VAL A 189 11.36 -16.74 -1.19
CA VAL A 189 12.18 -15.58 -1.50
C VAL A 189 12.21 -15.31 -3.01
N TYR A 190 12.35 -14.04 -3.38
CA TYR A 190 12.65 -13.63 -4.74
C TYR A 190 14.17 -13.55 -4.91
N GLN A 191 14.72 -14.34 -5.82
CA GLN A 191 16.14 -14.54 -5.99
C GLN A 191 16.44 -14.81 -7.45
N ASN A 192 17.49 -14.21 -8.00
CA ASN A 192 17.90 -14.40 -9.39
C ASN A 192 16.75 -14.20 -10.41
N GLY A 193 15.93 -13.19 -10.20
CA GLY A 193 14.84 -12.82 -11.13
C GLY A 193 13.55 -13.65 -11.02
N SER A 194 13.43 -14.57 -10.05
CA SER A 194 12.24 -15.40 -9.87
C SER A 194 11.95 -15.70 -8.40
N TRP A 195 10.68 -16.01 -8.10
CA TRP A 195 10.30 -16.57 -6.81
C TRP A 195 10.73 -18.04 -6.73
N THR A 196 11.31 -18.44 -5.58
CA THR A 196 11.56 -19.86 -5.27
C THR A 196 10.23 -20.59 -5.06
N ASP A 197 10.28 -21.91 -5.01
CA ASP A 197 9.16 -22.70 -4.48
C ASP A 197 8.88 -22.35 -3.02
N TRP A 198 7.65 -22.65 -2.56
CA TRP A 198 7.27 -22.47 -1.18
C TRP A 198 8.05 -23.42 -0.26
N ALA A 199 8.80 -22.86 0.69
CA ALA A 199 9.27 -23.57 1.86
C ALA A 199 8.20 -23.57 2.95
N VAL A 200 8.23 -24.54 3.86
CA VAL A 200 7.21 -24.69 4.90
C VAL A 200 7.87 -25.09 6.22
N ASN A 201 7.40 -24.52 7.34
CA ASN A 201 7.68 -24.95 8.72
C ASN A 201 9.17 -25.24 8.99
N GLY A 202 10.04 -24.27 8.84
CA GLY A 202 11.47 -24.38 9.15
C GLY A 202 12.36 -24.82 7.98
N ALA A 203 11.79 -25.20 6.83
CA ALA A 203 12.57 -25.50 5.64
C ALA A 203 13.29 -24.25 5.09
N THR A 204 14.41 -24.41 4.40
CA THR A 204 15.15 -23.28 3.81
C THR A 204 14.43 -22.74 2.56
N ALA A 205 14.19 -21.45 2.52
CA ALA A 205 13.84 -20.72 1.29
C ALA A 205 15.04 -19.88 0.85
N GLY A 206 15.46 -20.05 -0.41
CA GLY A 206 16.66 -19.42 -0.96
C GLY A 206 17.83 -20.40 -1.11
N THR A 207 19.02 -19.89 -1.47
CA THR A 207 20.18 -20.70 -1.82
C THR A 207 21.38 -20.29 -0.99
N GLU A 208 21.80 -21.15 -0.07
CA GLU A 208 22.91 -20.90 0.86
C GLU A 208 24.28 -20.92 0.15
N GLY A 209 25.14 -19.94 0.44
CA GLY A 209 26.52 -19.90 0.01
C GLY A 209 26.75 -19.76 -1.49
N ALA A 210 25.72 -19.47 -2.25
CA ALA A 210 25.78 -19.31 -3.71
C ALA A 210 26.03 -17.86 -4.16
N GLY A 211 26.09 -16.91 -3.23
CA GLY A 211 26.21 -15.49 -3.57
C GLY A 211 24.93 -14.90 -4.20
N LEU A 212 23.83 -15.63 -4.18
CA LEU A 212 22.55 -15.20 -4.71
C LEU A 212 21.81 -14.39 -3.63
N ARG A 213 21.61 -13.11 -3.89
CA ARG A 213 20.94 -12.20 -2.96
C ARG A 213 19.42 -12.39 -2.96
N VAL A 214 18.81 -12.22 -1.82
CA VAL A 214 17.35 -12.14 -1.69
C VAL A 214 16.90 -10.72 -2.01
N ASP A 215 16.06 -10.60 -3.03
CA ASP A 215 15.48 -9.32 -3.48
C ASP A 215 14.04 -9.15 -3.03
N GLY A 216 13.41 -10.18 -2.45
CA GLY A 216 12.05 -10.10 -1.92
C GLY A 216 11.67 -11.30 -1.05
N ILE A 217 10.63 -11.13 -0.24
CA ILE A 217 10.09 -12.16 0.67
C ILE A 217 8.56 -12.19 0.54
N LYS A 218 8.00 -13.40 0.57
CA LYS A 218 6.57 -13.69 0.82
C LYS A 218 6.45 -14.69 1.94
N ALA A 219 5.45 -14.50 2.81
CA ALA A 219 5.07 -15.48 3.83
C ALA A 219 3.54 -15.52 4.00
N SER A 220 3.00 -16.66 4.41
CA SER A 220 1.57 -16.86 4.64
C SER A 220 1.32 -18.00 5.62
N ILE A 221 0.27 -17.90 6.42
CA ILE A 221 -0.22 -18.98 7.29
C ILE A 221 -1.48 -19.57 6.67
N THR A 222 -1.55 -20.91 6.66
CA THR A 222 -2.76 -21.64 6.29
C THR A 222 -3.16 -22.58 7.42
N ALA A 223 -4.41 -23.02 7.43
CA ALA A 223 -4.80 -24.15 8.29
C ALA A 223 -3.93 -25.36 7.96
N LYS A 224 -3.69 -26.22 8.96
CA LYS A 224 -2.89 -27.42 8.79
C LYS A 224 -3.42 -28.28 7.62
N ASP A 225 -2.52 -28.71 6.77
CA ASP A 225 -2.80 -29.56 5.59
C ASP A 225 -3.71 -28.93 4.51
N ALA A 226 -3.98 -27.61 4.61
CA ALA A 226 -4.72 -26.89 3.54
C ALA A 226 -3.88 -26.67 2.27
N GLY A 227 -2.58 -26.96 2.34
CA GLY A 227 -1.64 -26.74 1.24
C GLY A 227 -1.07 -25.33 1.19
N ALA A 228 -0.12 -25.13 0.28
CA ALA A 228 0.47 -23.81 0.05
C ALA A 228 -0.61 -22.80 -0.37
N PRO A 229 -0.46 -21.52 0.04
CA PRO A 229 -1.39 -20.49 -0.37
C PRO A 229 -1.48 -20.46 -1.90
N ALA A 230 -2.72 -20.39 -2.42
CA ALA A 230 -2.90 -20.20 -3.84
C ALA A 230 -2.08 -18.98 -4.27
N GLU A 231 -1.28 -19.15 -5.31
CA GLU A 231 -0.69 -18.00 -5.96
C GLU A 231 -1.88 -17.18 -6.47
N THR A 232 -2.37 -16.22 -5.67
CA THR A 232 -3.01 -15.09 -6.29
C THR A 232 -1.98 -14.64 -7.32
N ALA A 233 -2.35 -14.66 -8.58
CA ALA A 233 -1.46 -14.21 -9.63
C ALA A 233 -0.95 -12.83 -9.19
N SER A 234 0.16 -12.83 -8.43
CA SER A 234 0.98 -11.66 -8.28
C SER A 234 1.48 -11.48 -9.68
N SER A 235 0.73 -10.74 -10.47
CA SER A 235 1.19 -10.29 -11.75
C SER A 235 2.51 -9.59 -11.42
N THR A 236 3.60 -10.28 -11.69
CA THR A 236 4.91 -9.62 -11.69
C THR A 236 4.73 -8.46 -12.64
N VAL A 237 4.73 -7.25 -12.08
CA VAL A 237 4.57 -6.05 -12.89
C VAL A 237 5.73 -6.06 -13.88
N ASP A 238 5.42 -6.14 -15.16
CA ASP A 238 6.41 -6.10 -16.23
C ASP A 238 6.69 -4.63 -16.56
N PRO A 239 7.86 -4.08 -16.18
CA PRO A 239 8.14 -2.66 -16.38
C PRO A 239 8.20 -2.24 -17.86
N SER A 240 8.25 -3.20 -18.79
CA SER A 240 8.22 -2.94 -20.24
C SER A 240 6.81 -2.73 -20.79
N LYS A 241 5.77 -3.11 -20.05
CA LYS A 241 4.36 -2.94 -20.44
C LYS A 241 3.77 -1.65 -19.86
N PRO A 242 2.77 -1.08 -20.54
CA PRO A 242 2.07 0.08 -20.00
C PRO A 242 1.37 -0.25 -18.68
N MET A 243 1.46 0.67 -17.71
CA MET A 243 0.84 0.53 -16.40
C MET A 243 0.12 1.82 -15.99
N ILE A 244 -0.97 1.68 -15.27
CA ILE A 244 -1.79 2.79 -14.77
C ILE A 244 -2.28 2.50 -13.36
N ALA A 245 -2.59 3.55 -12.60
CA ALA A 245 -3.19 3.43 -11.29
C ALA A 245 -4.66 3.87 -11.33
N LEU A 246 -5.59 2.92 -11.13
CA LEU A 246 -6.96 3.25 -10.77
C LEU A 246 -6.99 3.66 -9.30
N THR A 247 -7.59 4.81 -9.00
CA THR A 247 -7.63 5.32 -7.63
C THR A 247 -9.05 5.73 -7.25
N PHE A 248 -9.39 5.46 -5.97
CA PHE A 248 -10.73 5.67 -5.45
C PHE A 248 -10.66 6.49 -4.16
N ASP A 249 -11.41 7.59 -4.10
CA ASP A 249 -11.48 8.51 -2.97
C ASP A 249 -12.77 8.35 -2.17
N ASP A 250 -12.80 8.90 -0.97
CA ASP A 250 -13.94 9.06 -0.05
C ASP A 250 -14.43 7.77 0.62
N GLY A 251 -14.03 6.60 0.17
CA GLY A 251 -14.44 5.32 0.72
C GLY A 251 -13.83 4.94 2.07
N PRO A 252 -13.95 3.68 2.42
CA PRO A 252 -14.70 2.65 1.70
C PRO A 252 -16.22 2.71 1.96
N ARG A 253 -16.98 2.28 0.97
CA ARG A 253 -18.39 1.92 1.11
C ARG A 253 -18.56 0.45 0.69
N ALA A 254 -18.79 -0.44 1.64
CA ALA A 254 -18.72 -1.89 1.46
C ALA A 254 -19.47 -2.42 0.23
N SER A 255 -20.71 -1.93 -0.04
CA SER A 255 -21.53 -2.36 -1.18
C SER A 255 -20.93 -1.97 -2.54
N VAL A 256 -20.16 -0.91 -2.61
CA VAL A 256 -19.52 -0.39 -3.83
C VAL A 256 -18.09 -0.93 -3.93
N THR A 257 -17.33 -0.76 -2.87
CA THR A 257 -15.91 -1.13 -2.83
C THR A 257 -15.69 -2.62 -3.09
N ASN A 258 -16.54 -3.50 -2.50
CA ASN A 258 -16.42 -4.94 -2.71
C ASN A 258 -16.59 -5.36 -4.18
N ARG A 259 -17.49 -4.73 -4.94
CA ARG A 259 -17.67 -5.00 -6.37
C ARG A 259 -16.43 -4.63 -7.19
N ILE A 260 -15.80 -3.50 -6.85
CA ILE A 260 -14.54 -3.09 -7.46
C ILE A 260 -13.44 -4.11 -7.16
N LEU A 261 -13.34 -4.55 -5.90
CA LEU A 261 -12.39 -5.58 -5.46
C LEU A 261 -12.63 -6.93 -6.11
N ASP A 262 -13.89 -7.32 -6.34
CA ASP A 262 -14.26 -8.54 -7.09
C ASP A 262 -13.69 -8.48 -8.51
N SER A 263 -13.92 -7.37 -9.21
CA SER A 263 -13.43 -7.18 -10.58
C SER A 263 -11.90 -7.13 -10.63
N LEU A 264 -11.24 -6.39 -9.72
CA LEU A 264 -9.77 -6.35 -9.64
C LEU A 264 -9.19 -7.75 -9.42
N SER A 265 -9.76 -8.54 -8.50
CA SER A 265 -9.33 -9.91 -8.22
C SER A 265 -9.46 -10.83 -9.44
N GLN A 266 -10.58 -10.72 -10.17
CA GLN A 266 -10.85 -11.53 -11.34
C GLN A 266 -9.83 -11.31 -12.46
N TYR A 267 -9.34 -10.08 -12.63
CA TYR A 267 -8.43 -9.69 -13.71
C TYR A 267 -6.99 -9.47 -13.24
N GLY A 268 -6.66 -9.83 -11.99
CA GLY A 268 -5.31 -9.72 -11.43
C GLY A 268 -4.80 -8.29 -11.29
N GLY A 269 -5.71 -7.32 -11.24
CA GLY A 269 -5.41 -5.91 -11.05
C GLY A 269 -5.34 -5.50 -9.59
N ARG A 270 -4.68 -4.35 -9.33
CA ARG A 270 -4.64 -3.66 -8.03
C ARG A 270 -5.00 -2.20 -8.21
N ALA A 271 -5.44 -1.57 -7.14
CA ALA A 271 -5.82 -0.16 -7.10
C ALA A 271 -5.38 0.48 -5.79
N THR A 272 -5.44 1.82 -5.73
CA THR A 272 -5.18 2.59 -4.51
C THR A 272 -6.47 3.23 -4.01
N PHE A 273 -6.78 3.03 -2.73
CA PHE A 273 -7.99 3.55 -2.07
C PHE A 273 -7.62 4.63 -1.06
N PHE A 274 -7.97 5.88 -1.35
CA PHE A 274 -7.76 7.04 -0.49
C PHE A 274 -8.94 7.20 0.48
N MET A 275 -8.79 6.67 1.68
CA MET A 275 -9.88 6.53 2.63
C MET A 275 -10.07 7.76 3.50
N VAL A 276 -11.33 8.16 3.72
CA VAL A 276 -11.71 9.11 4.76
C VAL A 276 -11.74 8.39 6.11
N GLY A 277 -11.01 8.94 7.09
CA GLY A 277 -10.79 8.27 8.37
C GLY A 277 -12.03 7.99 9.22
N THR A 278 -13.12 8.76 9.03
CA THR A 278 -14.41 8.51 9.68
C THR A 278 -15.08 7.23 9.18
N ASN A 279 -14.77 6.77 7.96
CA ASN A 279 -15.34 5.55 7.38
C ASN A 279 -14.59 4.28 7.79
N VAL A 280 -13.33 4.40 8.23
CA VAL A 280 -12.46 3.27 8.55
C VAL A 280 -13.04 2.33 9.62
N PRO A 281 -13.54 2.81 10.79
CA PRO A 281 -14.02 1.92 11.84
C PRO A 281 -15.21 1.03 11.44
N HIS A 282 -15.99 1.46 10.46
CA HIS A 282 -17.21 0.78 10.02
C HIS A 282 -17.01 -0.19 8.85
N ASN A 283 -15.80 -0.23 8.28
CA ASN A 283 -15.50 -0.99 7.07
C ASN A 283 -14.24 -1.85 7.20
N GLY A 284 -13.95 -2.35 8.40
CA GLY A 284 -12.72 -3.09 8.69
C GLY A 284 -12.50 -4.30 7.76
N ASP A 285 -13.56 -5.09 7.50
CA ASP A 285 -13.48 -6.27 6.64
C ASP A 285 -13.08 -5.91 5.20
N VAL A 286 -13.65 -4.82 4.67
CA VAL A 286 -13.35 -4.34 3.32
C VAL A 286 -11.90 -3.86 3.23
N ILE A 287 -11.41 -3.15 4.25
CA ILE A 287 -10.03 -2.66 4.30
C ILE A 287 -9.04 -3.83 4.40
N ARG A 288 -9.31 -4.82 5.23
CA ARG A 288 -8.50 -6.04 5.28
C ARG A 288 -8.49 -6.78 3.94
N ARG A 289 -9.65 -6.83 3.27
CA ARG A 289 -9.76 -7.40 1.93
C ARG A 289 -8.93 -6.63 0.89
N MET A 290 -8.94 -5.29 0.90
CA MET A 290 -8.06 -4.47 0.03
C MET A 290 -6.60 -4.90 0.17
N VAL A 291 -6.12 -4.98 1.41
CA VAL A 291 -4.74 -5.36 1.73
C VAL A 291 -4.44 -6.80 1.29
N ALA A 292 -5.34 -7.75 1.59
CA ALA A 292 -5.21 -9.16 1.19
C ALA A 292 -5.13 -9.35 -0.33
N GLN A 293 -5.76 -8.47 -1.10
CA GLN A 293 -5.70 -8.48 -2.58
C GLN A 293 -4.52 -7.66 -3.14
N GLY A 294 -3.63 -7.13 -2.30
CA GLY A 294 -2.49 -6.33 -2.71
C GLY A 294 -2.86 -4.91 -3.17
N CYS A 295 -4.07 -4.45 -2.91
CA CYS A 295 -4.44 -3.06 -3.12
C CYS A 295 -3.80 -2.16 -2.07
N GLU A 296 -3.52 -0.92 -2.44
CA GLU A 296 -2.91 0.07 -1.55
C GLU A 296 -3.99 0.83 -0.78
N VAL A 297 -3.82 0.85 0.55
CA VAL A 297 -4.62 1.66 1.46
C VAL A 297 -3.93 3.00 1.68
N ALA A 298 -4.63 4.10 1.43
CA ALA A 298 -4.08 5.44 1.38
C ALA A 298 -4.92 6.44 2.18
N ASN A 299 -4.37 7.62 2.42
CA ASN A 299 -4.94 8.62 3.32
C ASN A 299 -5.70 9.71 2.57
N HIS A 300 -6.93 10.04 3.01
CA HIS A 300 -7.75 11.12 2.47
C HIS A 300 -8.25 12.08 3.56
N THR A 301 -7.44 12.32 4.60
CA THR A 301 -7.75 13.04 5.84
C THR A 301 -8.85 12.37 6.68
N ASN A 302 -8.94 12.75 7.95
CA ASN A 302 -9.84 12.07 8.87
C ASN A 302 -11.32 12.35 8.61
N ASP A 303 -11.67 13.58 8.28
CA ASP A 303 -13.04 14.06 8.06
C ASP A 303 -13.17 14.90 6.80
N HIS A 304 -12.38 14.55 5.77
CA HIS A 304 -12.38 15.17 4.43
C HIS A 304 -12.07 16.67 4.43
N LYS A 305 -11.26 17.16 5.40
CA LYS A 305 -10.87 18.58 5.45
C LYS A 305 -9.81 18.94 4.44
N TYR A 306 -9.94 20.11 3.84
CA TYR A 306 -8.97 20.70 2.91
C TYR A 306 -7.71 21.12 3.66
N ILE A 307 -6.60 20.39 3.48
CA ILE A 307 -5.37 20.59 4.25
C ILE A 307 -4.74 21.98 4.05
N SER A 308 -4.93 22.61 2.89
CA SER A 308 -4.46 23.98 2.62
C SER A 308 -5.16 25.06 3.48
N LYS A 309 -6.22 24.70 4.19
CA LYS A 309 -6.93 25.60 5.11
C LYS A 309 -6.62 25.32 6.59
N LEU A 310 -5.72 24.39 6.87
CA LEU A 310 -5.38 23.95 8.23
C LEU A 310 -4.01 24.48 8.67
N SER A 311 -3.83 24.63 9.99
CA SER A 311 -2.52 24.80 10.59
C SER A 311 -1.69 23.51 10.48
N SER A 312 -0.39 23.60 10.73
CA SER A 312 0.50 22.43 10.76
C SER A 312 -0.02 21.33 11.67
N ASP A 313 -0.42 21.67 12.92
CA ASP A 313 -0.97 20.71 13.87
C ASP A 313 -2.29 20.12 13.39
N GLY A 314 -3.12 20.92 12.69
CA GLY A 314 -4.36 20.47 12.08
C GLY A 314 -4.11 19.44 10.97
N ILE A 315 -3.12 19.66 10.11
CA ILE A 315 -2.71 18.71 9.07
C ILE A 315 -2.19 17.42 9.71
N VAL A 316 -1.27 17.52 10.67
CA VAL A 316 -0.71 16.37 11.39
C VAL A 316 -1.83 15.54 12.05
N SER A 317 -2.76 16.20 12.73
CA SER A 317 -3.90 15.54 13.38
C SER A 317 -4.77 14.79 12.36
N GLN A 318 -5.13 15.41 11.24
CA GLN A 318 -5.97 14.81 10.21
C GLN A 318 -5.31 13.58 9.56
N VAL A 319 -4.04 13.67 9.22
CA VAL A 319 -3.29 12.59 8.56
C VAL A 319 -2.99 11.45 9.54
N SER A 320 -2.48 11.78 10.75
CA SER A 320 -2.13 10.76 11.75
C SER A 320 -3.34 9.96 12.22
N ALA A 321 -4.51 10.60 12.35
CA ALA A 321 -5.74 9.91 12.74
C ALA A 321 -6.16 8.81 11.74
N VAL A 322 -6.03 9.05 10.44
CA VAL A 322 -6.29 8.03 9.41
C VAL A 322 -5.26 6.92 9.49
N ASN A 323 -3.97 7.27 9.53
CA ASN A 323 -2.89 6.29 9.57
C ASN A 323 -3.03 5.34 10.76
N GLN A 324 -3.35 5.87 11.94
CA GLN A 324 -3.57 5.07 13.15
C GLN A 324 -4.80 4.14 13.03
N LYS A 325 -5.92 4.66 12.51
CA LYS A 325 -7.15 3.87 12.34
C LYS A 325 -6.95 2.74 11.33
N VAL A 326 -6.33 3.03 10.19
CA VAL A 326 -6.07 2.02 9.15
C VAL A 326 -5.09 0.97 9.67
N ALA A 327 -4.00 1.39 10.32
CA ALA A 327 -3.04 0.47 10.93
C ALA A 327 -3.68 -0.42 12.01
N ALA A 328 -4.59 0.12 12.82
CA ALA A 328 -5.33 -0.65 13.81
C ALA A 328 -6.27 -1.70 13.20
N VAL A 329 -6.78 -1.45 11.98
CA VAL A 329 -7.70 -2.36 11.27
C VAL A 329 -6.96 -3.45 10.52
N CYS A 330 -5.88 -3.14 9.82
CA CYS A 330 -5.24 -4.06 8.88
C CYS A 330 -3.73 -4.24 9.07
N GLY A 331 -3.15 -3.64 10.10
CA GLY A 331 -1.69 -3.73 10.36
C GLY A 331 -0.82 -2.90 9.41
N VAL A 332 -1.41 -2.26 8.39
CA VAL A 332 -0.70 -1.46 7.38
C VAL A 332 -0.99 0.02 7.58
N SER A 333 0.03 0.86 7.60
CA SER A 333 -0.13 2.31 7.67
C SER A 333 -0.07 2.91 6.26
N PRO A 334 -0.99 3.83 5.89
CA PRO A 334 -0.87 4.59 4.65
C PRO A 334 0.47 5.30 4.50
N VAL A 335 1.05 5.24 3.30
CA VAL A 335 2.34 5.87 2.96
C VAL A 335 2.20 6.97 1.91
N VAL A 336 1.04 7.06 1.29
CA VAL A 336 0.67 8.12 0.36
C VAL A 336 -0.64 8.76 0.80
N MET A 337 -0.82 10.03 0.49
CA MET A 337 -2.08 10.70 0.76
C MET A 337 -2.57 11.49 -0.45
N ARG A 338 -3.88 11.66 -0.56
CA ARG A 338 -4.49 12.60 -1.51
C ARG A 338 -5.17 13.72 -0.73
N PRO A 339 -4.80 14.98 -0.98
CA PRO A 339 -5.50 16.11 -0.38
C PRO A 339 -6.94 16.19 -0.88
N PRO A 340 -7.95 16.29 0.01
CA PRO A 340 -9.34 16.47 -0.39
C PRO A 340 -9.52 17.63 -1.36
N GLY A 341 -10.25 17.35 -2.46
CA GLY A 341 -10.48 18.31 -3.55
C GLY A 341 -9.22 18.72 -4.30
N GLY A 342 -8.07 18.10 -4.05
CA GLY A 342 -6.78 18.47 -4.65
C GLY A 342 -6.18 19.78 -4.09
N TYR A 343 -6.74 20.33 -3.01
CA TYR A 343 -6.25 21.59 -2.43
C TYR A 343 -5.00 21.38 -1.59
N VAL A 344 -3.86 21.74 -2.16
CA VAL A 344 -2.53 21.65 -1.54
C VAL A 344 -1.70 22.88 -1.90
N ASP A 345 -0.95 23.40 -0.95
CA ASP A 345 -0.02 24.54 -1.08
C ASP A 345 1.37 24.20 -0.56
N ALA A 346 2.32 25.14 -0.64
CA ALA A 346 3.68 24.94 -0.20
C ALA A 346 3.77 24.64 1.32
N HIS A 347 2.88 25.24 2.13
CA HIS A 347 2.82 24.98 3.56
C HIS A 347 2.41 23.54 3.84
N SER A 348 1.30 23.10 3.27
CA SER A 348 0.80 21.73 3.46
C SER A 348 1.77 20.68 2.92
N LEU A 349 2.45 20.94 1.79
CA LEU A 349 3.50 20.05 1.29
C LEU A 349 4.69 19.94 2.24
N SER A 350 5.11 21.07 2.84
CA SER A 350 6.19 21.06 3.84
C SER A 350 5.83 20.22 5.06
N VAL A 351 4.59 20.34 5.57
CA VAL A 351 4.10 19.52 6.70
C VAL A 351 4.03 18.05 6.31
N LEU A 352 3.45 17.73 5.15
CA LEU A 352 3.41 16.35 4.64
C LEU A 352 4.81 15.76 4.49
N GLY A 353 5.78 16.56 4.00
CA GLY A 353 7.18 16.15 3.89
C GLY A 353 7.80 15.76 5.23
N SER A 354 7.53 16.53 6.29
CA SER A 354 7.98 16.21 7.65
C SER A 354 7.35 14.94 8.24
N MET A 355 6.19 14.53 7.71
CA MET A 355 5.49 13.30 8.07
C MET A 355 5.88 12.10 7.19
N GLY A 356 6.80 12.28 6.24
CA GLY A 356 7.17 11.24 5.28
C GLY A 356 6.13 10.99 4.18
N MET A 357 5.15 11.89 4.00
CA MET A 357 4.00 11.70 3.10
C MET A 357 4.17 12.50 1.79
N PRO A 358 4.03 11.88 0.62
CA PRO A 358 3.81 12.55 -0.66
C PRO A 358 2.33 12.90 -0.85
N ALA A 359 2.05 13.89 -1.71
CA ALA A 359 0.70 14.25 -2.15
C ALA A 359 0.43 13.67 -3.54
N ILE A 360 -0.56 12.78 -3.64
CA ILE A 360 -0.95 12.13 -4.90
C ILE A 360 -2.19 12.82 -5.48
N MET A 361 -2.02 13.35 -6.66
CA MET A 361 -3.09 13.95 -7.46
C MET A 361 -3.57 12.95 -8.53
N TRP A 362 -4.03 13.44 -9.68
CA TRP A 362 -4.49 12.65 -10.81
C TRP A 362 -4.15 13.34 -12.13
N SER A 363 -4.06 12.57 -13.19
CA SER A 363 -3.95 13.04 -14.56
C SER A 363 -5.30 12.97 -15.32
N ILE A 364 -6.20 12.06 -14.87
CA ILE A 364 -7.55 11.93 -15.43
C ILE A 364 -8.57 12.10 -14.30
N ASP A 365 -9.40 13.14 -14.39
CA ASP A 365 -10.56 13.36 -13.53
C ASP A 365 -11.82 12.86 -14.24
N THR A 366 -12.40 11.78 -13.77
CA THR A 366 -13.61 11.20 -14.36
C THR A 366 -14.85 12.04 -14.08
N ARG A 367 -14.84 12.84 -13.02
CA ARG A 367 -15.99 13.59 -12.48
C ARG A 367 -17.20 12.71 -12.17
N ASP A 368 -16.97 11.46 -11.83
CA ASP A 368 -18.00 10.48 -11.44
C ASP A 368 -18.87 10.97 -10.29
N TRP A 369 -18.25 11.69 -9.35
CA TRP A 369 -18.91 12.35 -8.21
C TRP A 369 -19.95 13.38 -8.63
N GLN A 370 -19.77 14.02 -9.80
CA GLN A 370 -20.65 15.08 -10.30
C GLN A 370 -21.78 14.52 -11.17
N HIS A 371 -21.46 13.69 -12.14
CA HIS A 371 -22.46 13.25 -13.15
C HIS A 371 -23.15 11.92 -12.79
N ARG A 372 -22.61 11.12 -11.87
CA ARG A 372 -23.19 9.85 -11.42
C ARG A 372 -23.64 8.93 -12.57
N ASN A 373 -22.83 8.83 -13.62
CA ASN A 373 -23.13 8.09 -14.84
C ASN A 373 -21.95 7.18 -15.22
N ALA A 374 -22.16 5.86 -15.18
CA ALA A 374 -21.12 4.86 -15.44
C ALA A 374 -20.55 5.02 -16.87
N GLN A 375 -21.40 5.19 -17.89
CA GLN A 375 -20.93 5.28 -19.27
C GLN A 375 -20.01 6.50 -19.49
N ARG A 376 -20.34 7.66 -18.91
CA ARG A 376 -19.48 8.84 -19.00
C ARG A 376 -18.13 8.63 -18.32
N THR A 377 -18.11 7.92 -17.19
CA THR A 377 -16.86 7.52 -16.51
C THR A 377 -16.03 6.64 -17.42
N ILE A 378 -16.65 5.62 -18.03
CA ILE A 378 -16.01 4.68 -18.97
C ILE A 378 -15.42 5.44 -20.15
N ASP A 379 -16.22 6.25 -20.84
CA ASP A 379 -15.80 7.01 -22.01
C ASP A 379 -14.62 7.93 -21.67
N THR A 380 -14.71 8.65 -20.54
CA THR A 380 -13.64 9.57 -20.10
C THR A 380 -12.30 8.84 -19.93
N VAL A 381 -12.31 7.67 -19.31
CA VAL A 381 -11.08 6.89 -19.08
C VAL A 381 -10.56 6.32 -20.39
N LEU A 382 -11.41 5.63 -21.16
CA LEU A 382 -10.99 4.91 -22.37
C LEU A 382 -10.50 5.82 -23.49
N ASP A 383 -10.97 7.08 -23.54
CA ASP A 383 -10.57 8.07 -24.52
C ASP A 383 -9.23 8.77 -24.17
N GLN A 384 -8.86 8.82 -22.88
CA GLN A 384 -7.74 9.64 -22.42
C GLN A 384 -6.54 8.83 -21.90
N VAL A 385 -6.77 7.59 -21.45
CA VAL A 385 -5.78 6.81 -20.71
C VAL A 385 -4.49 6.55 -21.48
N LYS A 386 -3.36 6.77 -20.81
CA LYS A 386 -2.00 6.52 -21.30
C LYS A 386 -1.15 5.88 -20.19
N ASP A 387 -0.03 5.28 -20.59
CA ASP A 387 0.96 4.75 -19.66
C ASP A 387 1.38 5.80 -18.63
N GLY A 388 1.38 5.42 -17.37
CA GLY A 388 1.75 6.27 -16.24
C GLY A 388 0.63 7.14 -15.67
N ASP A 389 -0.60 7.03 -16.16
CA ASP A 389 -1.71 7.82 -15.65
C ASP A 389 -2.22 7.36 -14.28
N ILE A 390 -2.69 8.33 -13.49
CA ILE A 390 -3.43 8.15 -12.26
C ILE A 390 -4.87 8.62 -12.51
N ILE A 391 -5.84 7.73 -12.35
CA ILE A 391 -7.24 7.97 -12.65
C ILE A 391 -8.02 8.19 -11.34
N LEU A 392 -8.69 9.35 -11.21
CA LEU A 392 -9.54 9.67 -10.06
C LEU A 392 -10.95 9.16 -10.27
N MET A 393 -11.43 8.37 -9.31
CA MET A 393 -12.81 7.92 -9.12
C MET A 393 -13.15 7.93 -7.62
N HIS A 394 -14.39 7.54 -7.26
CA HIS A 394 -14.85 7.51 -5.86
C HIS A 394 -15.62 6.22 -5.58
N ASP A 395 -15.16 5.39 -4.63
CA ASP A 395 -15.78 4.08 -4.30
C ASP A 395 -16.97 4.16 -3.33
N ILE A 396 -17.68 5.28 -3.40
CA ILE A 396 -18.92 5.53 -2.64
C ILE A 396 -20.17 5.59 -3.54
N TYR A 397 -20.03 5.48 -4.86
CA TYR A 397 -21.13 5.61 -5.82
C TYR A 397 -21.34 4.34 -6.65
N GLU A 398 -22.57 3.83 -6.71
CA GLU A 398 -22.94 2.68 -7.52
C GLU A 398 -22.54 2.80 -9.01
N PRO A 399 -22.73 3.95 -9.69
CA PRO A 399 -22.27 4.10 -11.07
C PRO A 399 -20.77 3.96 -11.25
N THR A 400 -19.98 4.26 -10.21
CA THR A 400 -18.52 4.07 -10.24
C THR A 400 -18.16 2.58 -10.18
N ALA A 401 -18.85 1.77 -9.35
CA ALA A 401 -18.66 0.32 -9.36
C ALA A 401 -19.02 -0.27 -10.72
N GLN A 402 -20.16 0.15 -11.30
CA GLN A 402 -20.57 -0.28 -12.64
C GLN A 402 -19.53 0.11 -13.72
N ALA A 403 -18.94 1.30 -13.62
CA ALA A 403 -17.87 1.71 -14.52
C ALA A 403 -16.60 0.87 -14.32
N ALA A 404 -16.20 0.60 -13.10
CA ALA A 404 -15.02 -0.20 -12.79
C ALA A 404 -15.14 -1.64 -13.29
N GLU A 405 -16.33 -2.27 -13.19
CA GLU A 405 -16.62 -3.60 -13.73
C GLU A 405 -16.45 -3.71 -15.26
N VAL A 406 -16.53 -2.58 -15.98
CA VAL A 406 -16.27 -2.51 -17.43
C VAL A 406 -14.83 -2.09 -17.70
N LEU A 407 -14.33 -1.09 -16.98
CA LEU A 407 -13.00 -0.53 -17.20
C LEU A 407 -11.88 -1.53 -16.90
N ILE A 408 -12.00 -2.29 -15.81
CA ILE A 408 -10.95 -3.22 -15.37
C ILE A 408 -10.66 -4.27 -16.44
N PRO A 409 -11.65 -5.06 -16.94
CA PRO A 409 -11.41 -6.01 -18.03
C PRO A 409 -10.96 -5.35 -19.33
N GLU A 410 -11.54 -4.21 -19.72
CA GLU A 410 -11.21 -3.54 -20.97
C GLU A 410 -9.77 -2.99 -20.98
N LEU A 411 -9.32 -2.34 -19.89
CA LEU A 411 -7.96 -1.83 -19.76
C LEU A 411 -6.94 -2.98 -19.72
N THR A 412 -7.28 -4.08 -19.04
CA THR A 412 -6.44 -5.30 -19.02
C THR A 412 -6.34 -5.90 -20.42
N ALA A 413 -7.45 -5.97 -21.17
CA ALA A 413 -7.48 -6.47 -22.55
C ALA A 413 -6.67 -5.57 -23.50
N ARG A 414 -6.60 -4.26 -23.25
CA ARG A 414 -5.74 -3.31 -23.98
C ARG A 414 -4.26 -3.43 -23.60
N GLY A 415 -3.91 -4.31 -22.66
CA GLY A 415 -2.53 -4.57 -22.24
C GLY A 415 -2.02 -3.69 -21.11
N TYR A 416 -2.85 -2.85 -20.51
CA TYR A 416 -2.48 -2.10 -19.31
C TYR A 416 -2.40 -3.00 -18.09
N GLN A 417 -1.36 -2.84 -17.31
CA GLN A 417 -1.26 -3.40 -15.97
C GLN A 417 -1.90 -2.42 -14.99
N LEU A 418 -2.89 -2.91 -14.24
CA LEU A 418 -3.55 -2.12 -13.20
C LEU A 418 -2.77 -2.31 -11.90
N VAL A 419 -2.05 -1.27 -11.49
CA VAL A 419 -1.12 -1.30 -10.35
C VAL A 419 -1.49 -0.26 -9.30
N THR A 420 -0.92 -0.35 -8.11
CA THR A 420 -1.06 0.70 -7.09
C THR A 420 -0.24 1.94 -7.47
N VAL A 421 -0.54 3.08 -6.85
CA VAL A 421 0.25 4.31 -7.04
C VAL A 421 1.71 4.10 -6.64
N SER A 422 1.95 3.43 -5.51
CA SER A 422 3.31 3.14 -5.04
C SER A 422 4.06 2.20 -5.98
N GLU A 423 3.39 1.18 -6.54
CA GLU A 423 3.99 0.31 -7.56
C GLU A 423 4.31 1.10 -8.84
N LEU A 424 3.35 1.85 -9.36
CA LEU A 424 3.54 2.69 -10.56
C LEU A 424 4.76 3.60 -10.40
N ALA A 425 4.84 4.28 -9.25
CA ALA A 425 5.95 5.17 -8.95
C ALA A 425 7.29 4.44 -8.86
N SER A 426 7.33 3.23 -8.25
CA SER A 426 8.56 2.46 -8.08
C SER A 426 9.24 2.12 -9.41
N PHE A 427 8.45 1.94 -10.47
CA PHE A 427 8.93 1.67 -11.83
C PHE A 427 9.19 2.94 -12.67
N ARG A 428 8.80 4.13 -12.18
CA ARG A 428 8.81 5.40 -12.93
C ARG A 428 9.47 6.55 -12.15
N GLY A 429 10.57 6.28 -11.45
CA GLY A 429 11.39 7.32 -10.80
C GLY A 429 11.13 7.56 -9.31
N GLY A 430 10.18 6.85 -8.71
CA GLY A 430 9.94 6.90 -7.28
C GLY A 430 9.09 8.07 -6.79
N ILE A 431 8.87 8.10 -5.47
CA ILE A 431 8.09 9.13 -4.76
C ILE A 431 8.96 9.75 -3.67
N GLN A 432 8.89 11.07 -3.55
CA GLN A 432 9.57 11.83 -2.49
C GLN A 432 8.53 12.46 -1.54
N PRO A 433 8.70 12.37 -0.22
CA PRO A 433 7.86 13.07 0.75
C PRO A 433 7.81 14.57 0.49
N GLY A 434 6.65 15.19 0.72
CA GLY A 434 6.46 16.62 0.52
C GLY A 434 6.37 17.06 -0.95
N HIS A 435 6.38 16.13 -1.89
CA HIS A 435 6.20 16.41 -3.32
C HIS A 435 4.80 16.03 -3.79
N LYS A 436 4.39 16.62 -4.90
CA LYS A 436 3.07 16.42 -5.53
C LYS A 436 3.24 15.69 -6.87
N TYR A 437 2.46 14.62 -7.07
CA TYR A 437 2.52 13.78 -8.26
C TYR A 437 1.13 13.63 -8.88
N SER A 438 1.00 13.84 -10.19
CA SER A 438 -0.25 13.66 -10.94
C SER A 438 -0.21 12.46 -11.87
N GLN A 439 0.96 11.99 -12.21
CA GLN A 439 1.26 10.87 -13.11
C GLN A 439 2.71 10.45 -12.95
N PHE A 440 3.07 9.28 -13.47
CA PHE A 440 4.44 8.78 -13.50
C PHE A 440 4.79 8.30 -14.92
N ARG A 441 5.64 9.06 -15.63
CA ARG A 441 6.04 8.77 -17.01
C ARG A 441 7.54 8.76 -17.18
#